data_f46b011bc69574010188964365492135
#
_entry.id   f46b011bc69574010188964365492135
#
_cell.length_a   1.000
_cell.length_b   1.000
_cell.length_c   1.000
_cell.angle_alpha   90.00
_cell.angle_beta   90.00
_cell.angle_gamma   90.00
#
_symmetry.space_group_name_H-M   'P 1'
#
loop_
_entity.id
_entity.type
_entity.pdbx_description
1 polymer ?
#
loop_
_entity_poly.entity_id
_entity_poly.type
_entity_poly.pdbx_seq_one_letter_code
_entity_poly.pdbx_strand_id
1 'polypeptide(L)'
;KTFLLSSDLVSVREQVKKCDQFPIVLKRIQGYMGKFVDKADDADGVVEVVKKFWERGDDRFPIIAQEFVLSDSYRVLTIGGEVVQTALKKNKDWKATGTTSKTFEKFALDVDLKKIIKKVNKAIDIDICGIDFAKREDGSWILIEVNSGPAYDFFDDEFKMLIEKALRHLKKKAIRQKISKLVKLF
;
A
#
# COMPACT_ATOMS: atom_id res chain seq x y z
N LYS A 1 -13.58 3.47 -1.35
CA LYS A 1 -13.53 3.86 -2.78
C LYS A 1 -12.17 4.48 -3.09
N THR A 2 -11.64 4.26 -4.32
CA THR A 2 -10.40 4.87 -4.80
C THR A 2 -10.60 5.26 -6.26
N PHE A 3 -10.15 6.45 -6.67
CA PHE A 3 -10.22 6.91 -8.04
C PHE A 3 -9.04 7.81 -8.40
N LEU A 4 -8.73 7.90 -9.69
CA LEU A 4 -7.67 8.74 -10.22
C LEU A 4 -8.20 10.15 -10.46
N LEU A 5 -7.46 11.16 -9.99
CA LEU A 5 -7.77 12.55 -10.31
C LEU A 5 -7.19 12.94 -11.68
N SER A 6 -7.89 13.87 -12.35
CA SER A 6 -7.42 14.48 -13.58
C SER A 6 -6.09 15.24 -13.39
N SER A 7 -5.38 15.46 -14.48
CA SER A 7 -4.16 16.28 -14.52
C SER A 7 -4.42 17.78 -14.66
N ASP A 8 -5.69 18.22 -14.71
CA ASP A 8 -6.08 19.62 -14.74
C ASP A 8 -7.07 19.98 -13.62
N LEU A 9 -6.99 21.22 -13.11
CA LEU A 9 -7.77 21.65 -11.95
C LEU A 9 -9.27 21.79 -12.22
N VAL A 10 -9.67 22.09 -13.46
CA VAL A 10 -11.09 22.24 -13.79
C VAL A 10 -11.76 20.88 -13.70
N SER A 11 -11.16 19.88 -14.33
CA SER A 11 -11.64 18.50 -14.28
C SER A 11 -11.58 17.92 -12.86
N VAL A 12 -10.54 18.24 -12.07
CA VAL A 12 -10.49 17.86 -10.66
C VAL A 12 -11.70 18.39 -9.91
N ARG A 13 -12.04 19.68 -10.06
CA ARG A 13 -13.21 20.29 -9.41
C ARG A 13 -14.50 19.56 -9.77
N GLU A 14 -14.70 19.25 -11.04
CA GLU A 14 -15.90 18.54 -11.50
C GLU A 14 -15.96 17.08 -11.02
N GLN A 15 -14.81 16.41 -10.93
CA GLN A 15 -14.74 15.06 -10.37
C GLN A 15 -15.11 15.06 -8.88
N VAL A 16 -14.58 16.02 -8.14
CA VAL A 16 -14.73 16.07 -6.67
C VAL A 16 -16.13 16.50 -6.25
N LYS A 17 -16.81 17.37 -7.04
CA LYS A 17 -18.22 17.69 -6.81
C LYS A 17 -19.15 16.48 -6.82
N LYS A 18 -18.72 15.38 -7.48
CA LYS A 18 -19.46 14.11 -7.51
C LYS A 18 -19.10 13.17 -6.38
N CYS A 19 -18.18 13.56 -5.48
CA CYS A 19 -17.84 12.79 -4.31
C CYS A 19 -18.87 13.02 -3.22
N ASP A 20 -19.47 11.93 -2.78
CA ASP A 20 -20.49 11.87 -1.73
C ASP A 20 -19.89 11.60 -0.33
N GLN A 21 -18.58 11.41 -0.25
CA GLN A 21 -17.90 11.05 0.98
C GLN A 21 -16.64 11.87 1.21
N PHE A 22 -16.60 12.56 2.34
CA PHE A 22 -15.44 13.23 2.90
C PHE A 22 -15.27 12.81 4.35
N PRO A 23 -14.06 12.88 4.91
CA PRO A 23 -12.81 13.30 4.26
C PRO A 23 -12.27 12.25 3.29
N ILE A 24 -11.40 12.69 2.38
CA ILE A 24 -10.65 11.81 1.46
C ILE A 24 -9.15 12.02 1.60
N VAL A 25 -8.37 10.98 1.31
CA VAL A 25 -6.91 11.03 1.30
C VAL A 25 -6.42 11.13 -0.13
N LEU A 26 -5.57 12.09 -0.39
CA LEU A 26 -4.92 12.31 -1.67
C LEU A 26 -3.48 11.80 -1.61
N LYS A 27 -3.08 11.05 -2.63
CA LYS A 27 -1.73 10.46 -2.72
C LYS A 27 -1.20 10.60 -4.13
N ARG A 28 0.07 10.99 -4.30
CA ARG A 28 0.75 10.80 -5.59
C ARG A 28 0.97 9.30 -5.81
N ILE A 29 0.81 8.86 -7.06
CA ILE A 29 1.11 7.45 -7.45
C ILE A 29 2.57 7.10 -7.16
N GLN A 30 3.48 8.07 -7.36
CA GLN A 30 4.88 7.93 -7.00
C GLN A 30 5.19 8.80 -5.77
N GLY A 31 5.74 8.18 -4.74
CA GLY A 31 6.13 8.82 -3.51
C GLY A 31 6.63 7.80 -2.51
N TYR A 32 7.34 8.25 -1.51
CA TYR A 32 7.81 7.41 -0.40
C TYR A 32 7.71 8.17 0.91
N MET A 33 7.59 7.43 2.01
CA MET A 33 7.52 7.99 3.37
C MET A 33 6.40 9.04 3.57
N GLY A 34 5.29 8.93 2.84
CA GLY A 34 4.13 9.82 2.97
C GLY A 34 4.34 11.28 2.57
N LYS A 35 5.38 11.60 1.79
CA LYS A 35 5.71 12.99 1.41
C LYS A 35 4.60 13.68 0.61
N PHE A 36 3.89 12.94 -0.24
CA PHE A 36 2.78 13.43 -1.03
C PHE A 36 1.49 12.68 -0.68
N VAL A 37 1.16 12.70 0.60
CA VAL A 37 -0.09 12.20 1.15
C VAL A 37 -0.67 13.32 1.99
N ASP A 38 -1.91 13.71 1.72
CA ASP A 38 -2.62 14.73 2.51
C ASP A 38 -4.12 14.40 2.55
N LYS A 39 -4.84 15.01 3.47
CA LYS A 39 -6.27 14.83 3.68
C LYS A 39 -7.02 16.08 3.28
N ALA A 40 -8.19 15.91 2.68
CA ALA A 40 -9.10 16.99 2.38
C ALA A 40 -10.48 16.68 2.97
N ASP A 41 -11.05 17.66 3.63
CA ASP A 41 -12.34 17.54 4.32
C ASP A 41 -13.52 17.96 3.44
N ASP A 42 -13.26 18.59 2.28
CA ASP A 42 -14.24 19.01 1.29
C ASP A 42 -13.63 19.15 -0.12
N ALA A 43 -14.44 19.55 -1.09
CA ALA A 43 -14.06 19.68 -2.48
C ALA A 43 -13.01 20.79 -2.74
N ASP A 44 -13.10 21.90 -2.02
CA ASP A 44 -12.14 22.99 -2.17
C ASP A 44 -10.78 22.60 -1.58
N GLY A 45 -10.76 21.95 -0.43
CA GLY A 45 -9.57 21.37 0.17
C GLY A 45 -8.84 20.39 -0.77
N VAL A 46 -9.57 19.59 -1.57
CA VAL A 46 -8.95 18.72 -2.58
C VAL A 46 -8.18 19.55 -3.61
N VAL A 47 -8.79 20.62 -4.12
CA VAL A 47 -8.15 21.49 -5.11
C VAL A 47 -6.88 22.14 -4.54
N GLU A 48 -6.92 22.56 -3.28
CA GLU A 48 -5.76 23.14 -2.58
C GLU A 48 -4.63 22.12 -2.42
N VAL A 49 -4.95 20.90 -1.99
CA VAL A 49 -3.96 19.82 -1.83
C VAL A 49 -3.33 19.44 -3.18
N VAL A 50 -4.13 19.35 -4.26
CA VAL A 50 -3.64 19.07 -5.62
C VAL A 50 -2.67 20.16 -6.09
N LYS A 51 -3.01 21.44 -5.91
CA LYS A 51 -2.11 22.56 -6.22
C LYS A 51 -0.80 22.45 -5.46
N LYS A 52 -0.87 22.26 -4.14
CA LYS A 52 0.29 22.09 -3.27
C LYS A 52 1.20 20.94 -3.70
N PHE A 53 0.62 19.82 -4.19
CA PHE A 53 1.41 18.70 -4.68
C PHE A 53 2.11 19.02 -6.00
N TRP A 54 1.44 19.75 -6.91
CA TRP A 54 2.02 20.17 -8.18
C TRP A 54 3.08 21.26 -8.05
N GLU A 55 2.94 22.15 -7.05
CA GLU A 55 3.93 23.21 -6.76
C GLU A 55 5.21 22.66 -6.11
N ARG A 56 5.10 21.56 -5.36
CA ARG A 56 6.23 20.94 -4.66
C ARG A 56 7.04 19.94 -5.50
N GLY A 57 6.54 19.57 -6.65
CA GLY A 57 7.18 18.58 -7.53
C GLY A 57 7.43 19.18 -8.90
N ASP A 58 8.55 18.77 -9.51
CA ASP A 58 8.91 19.20 -10.88
C ASP A 58 7.94 18.65 -11.92
N ASP A 59 7.21 17.56 -11.58
CA ASP A 59 6.25 16.89 -12.45
C ASP A 59 4.86 16.80 -11.85
N ARG A 60 3.84 16.94 -12.69
CA ARG A 60 2.43 16.72 -12.36
C ARG A 60 2.10 15.23 -12.33
N PHE A 61 2.71 14.47 -11.43
CA PHE A 61 2.39 13.06 -11.27
C PHE A 61 0.89 12.86 -10.98
N PRO A 62 0.32 11.76 -11.50
CA PRO A 62 -1.06 11.42 -11.21
C PRO A 62 -1.30 11.29 -9.69
N ILE A 63 -2.45 11.79 -9.26
CA ILE A 63 -2.90 11.77 -7.87
C ILE A 63 -4.10 10.83 -7.76
N ILE A 64 -4.09 9.94 -6.80
CA ILE A 64 -5.25 9.13 -6.42
C ILE A 64 -5.94 9.77 -5.23
N ALA A 65 -7.26 9.76 -5.27
CA ALA A 65 -8.11 10.08 -4.14
C ALA A 65 -8.70 8.78 -3.58
N GLN A 66 -8.57 8.60 -2.29
CA GLN A 66 -9.00 7.39 -1.59
C GLN A 66 -9.83 7.76 -0.38
N GLU A 67 -10.84 6.96 -0.09
CA GLU A 67 -11.63 7.03 1.14
C GLU A 67 -10.70 7.13 2.36
N PHE A 68 -10.95 8.08 3.24
CA PHE A 68 -10.27 8.16 4.51
C PHE A 68 -10.86 7.16 5.50
N VAL A 69 -9.98 6.44 6.18
CA VAL A 69 -10.35 5.54 7.28
C VAL A 69 -9.40 5.79 8.43
N LEU A 70 -9.94 6.22 9.55
CA LEU A 70 -9.16 6.29 10.78
C LEU A 70 -8.93 4.88 11.30
N SER A 71 -7.71 4.45 11.28
CA SER A 71 -7.32 3.08 11.64
C SER A 71 -5.86 3.02 12.04
N ASP A 72 -5.51 2.01 12.82
CA ASP A 72 -4.13 1.54 12.89
C ASP A 72 -3.65 1.05 11.53
N SER A 73 -2.34 0.97 11.33
CA SER A 73 -1.72 0.48 10.10
C SER A 73 -1.36 -0.99 10.24
N TYR A 74 -1.92 -1.81 9.37
CA TYR A 74 -1.69 -3.25 9.32
C TYR A 74 -0.87 -3.60 8.10
N ARG A 75 0.36 -4.06 8.28
CA ARG A 75 1.21 -4.52 7.19
C ARG A 75 1.33 -6.02 7.18
N VAL A 76 1.20 -6.60 6.00
CA VAL A 76 1.41 -8.03 5.73
C VAL A 76 2.54 -8.17 4.72
N LEU A 77 3.59 -8.89 5.09
CA LEU A 77 4.67 -9.24 4.18
C LEU A 77 4.39 -10.60 3.55
N THR A 78 4.49 -10.68 2.23
CA THR A 78 4.35 -11.95 1.50
C THR A 78 5.59 -12.26 0.68
N ILE A 79 5.94 -13.55 0.59
CA ILE A 79 7.00 -14.09 -0.25
C ILE A 79 6.42 -15.27 -1.02
N GLY A 80 6.41 -15.18 -2.36
CA GLY A 80 5.82 -16.20 -3.22
C GLY A 80 4.32 -16.39 -2.99
N GLY A 81 3.62 -15.33 -2.57
CA GLY A 81 2.21 -15.34 -2.24
C GLY A 81 1.87 -15.88 -0.84
N GLU A 82 2.85 -16.38 -0.09
CA GLU A 82 2.68 -16.83 1.30
C GLU A 82 2.93 -15.69 2.28
N VAL A 83 2.08 -15.54 3.28
CA VAL A 83 2.30 -14.58 4.37
C VAL A 83 3.46 -15.07 5.25
N VAL A 84 4.45 -14.22 5.44
CA VAL A 84 5.65 -14.52 6.23
C VAL A 84 5.81 -13.65 7.47
N GLN A 85 5.19 -12.46 7.48
CA GLN A 85 5.21 -11.56 8.63
C GLN A 85 3.94 -10.70 8.65
N THR A 86 3.48 -10.35 9.83
CA THR A 86 2.45 -9.35 10.08
C THR A 86 2.99 -8.31 11.05
N ALA A 87 2.73 -7.03 10.78
CA ALA A 87 3.16 -5.94 11.64
C ALA A 87 2.01 -4.92 11.79
N LEU A 88 1.58 -4.73 13.01
CA LEU A 88 0.62 -3.71 13.41
C LEU A 88 1.38 -2.52 13.98
N LYS A 89 1.13 -1.35 13.42
CA LYS A 89 1.58 -0.08 13.95
C LYS A 89 0.38 0.69 14.48
N LYS A 90 0.37 0.96 15.78
CA LYS A 90 -0.66 1.81 16.38
C LYS A 90 -0.43 3.27 16.01
N ASN A 91 -1.45 3.90 15.46
CA ASN A 91 -1.37 5.27 15.01
C ASN A 91 -1.84 6.21 16.11
N LYS A 92 -1.04 7.24 16.36
CA LYS A 92 -1.42 8.35 17.25
C LYS A 92 -2.07 9.50 16.48
N ASP A 93 -1.97 9.47 15.14
CA ASP A 93 -2.43 10.53 14.24
C ASP A 93 -3.08 9.89 13.01
N TRP A 94 -3.86 10.67 12.27
CA TRP A 94 -4.52 10.22 11.04
C TRP A 94 -3.54 9.73 9.96
N LYS A 95 -2.33 10.28 9.96
CA LYS A 95 -1.28 9.94 9.00
C LYS A 95 -0.42 8.81 9.54
N ALA A 96 -0.73 7.60 9.13
CA ALA A 96 0.01 6.39 9.53
C ALA A 96 1.46 6.33 9.03
N THR A 97 1.89 7.33 8.26
CA THR A 97 3.19 7.38 7.62
C THR A 97 4.22 7.99 8.55
N GLY A 98 5.33 7.32 8.68
CA GLY A 98 6.52 7.90 9.22
C GLY A 98 7.07 7.24 10.45
N THR A 99 8.24 7.60 10.68
CA THR A 99 9.30 7.18 11.56
C THR A 99 9.04 7.38 13.06
N THR A 100 7.86 7.81 13.48
CA THR A 100 7.62 8.28 14.85
C THR A 100 7.26 7.20 15.87
N SER A 101 6.96 5.99 15.45
CA SER A 101 6.77 4.86 16.38
C SER A 101 7.66 3.69 15.94
N LYS A 102 8.56 3.28 16.81
CA LYS A 102 9.45 2.12 16.63
C LYS A 102 8.85 0.81 17.16
N THR A 103 7.63 0.84 17.68
CA THR A 103 7.00 -0.34 18.25
C THR A 103 5.98 -0.91 17.29
N PHE A 104 6.23 -2.15 16.87
CA PHE A 104 5.33 -2.95 16.07
C PHE A 104 4.84 -4.13 16.90
N GLU A 105 3.61 -4.55 16.67
CA GLU A 105 3.01 -5.73 17.28
C GLU A 105 2.66 -6.73 16.17
N LYS A 106 2.79 -8.03 16.44
CA LYS A 106 2.26 -9.06 15.53
C LYS A 106 0.75 -9.11 15.67
N PHE A 107 0.06 -9.39 14.56
CA PHE A 107 -1.37 -9.59 14.61
C PHE A 107 -1.79 -10.86 13.86
N ALA A 108 -2.90 -11.45 14.27
CA ALA A 108 -3.46 -12.62 13.64
C ALA A 108 -4.30 -12.25 12.41
N LEU A 109 -4.16 -13.03 11.34
CA LEU A 109 -4.98 -12.88 10.14
C LEU A 109 -6.33 -13.55 10.35
N ASP A 110 -7.40 -12.80 10.20
CA ASP A 110 -8.74 -13.36 10.10
C ASP A 110 -9.02 -13.99 8.71
N VAL A 111 -10.18 -14.60 8.57
CA VAL A 111 -10.56 -15.31 7.33
C VAL A 111 -10.70 -14.36 6.16
N ASP A 112 -11.23 -13.16 6.38
CA ASP A 112 -11.50 -12.21 5.30
C ASP A 112 -10.23 -11.54 4.84
N LEU A 113 -9.33 -11.17 5.75
CA LEU A 113 -8.02 -10.65 5.38
C LEU A 113 -7.20 -11.67 4.58
N LYS A 114 -7.21 -12.95 4.97
CA LYS A 114 -6.58 -14.03 4.20
C LYS A 114 -7.12 -14.13 2.77
N LYS A 115 -8.45 -14.01 2.58
CA LYS A 115 -9.08 -14.00 1.25
C LYS A 115 -8.62 -12.80 0.41
N ILE A 116 -8.55 -11.60 1.03
CA ILE A 116 -8.12 -10.39 0.34
C ILE A 116 -6.66 -10.52 -0.08
N ILE A 117 -5.76 -10.94 0.82
CA ILE A 117 -4.34 -11.15 0.52
C ILE A 117 -4.16 -12.11 -0.66
N LYS A 118 -4.89 -13.22 -0.67
CA LYS A 118 -4.84 -14.19 -1.79
C LYS A 118 -5.26 -13.56 -3.11
N LYS A 119 -6.32 -12.73 -3.12
CA LYS A 119 -6.77 -12.00 -4.32
C LYS A 119 -5.73 -10.98 -4.78
N VAL A 120 -5.15 -10.23 -3.86
CA VAL A 120 -4.09 -9.24 -4.14
C VAL A 120 -2.88 -9.93 -4.77
N ASN A 121 -2.34 -10.97 -4.13
CA ASN A 121 -1.18 -11.71 -4.64
C ASN A 121 -1.43 -12.29 -6.05
N LYS A 122 -2.65 -12.78 -6.31
CA LYS A 122 -3.02 -13.28 -7.65
C LYS A 122 -3.11 -12.17 -8.69
N ALA A 123 -3.54 -10.97 -8.30
CA ALA A 123 -3.75 -9.86 -9.23
C ALA A 123 -2.46 -9.16 -9.64
N ILE A 124 -1.47 -9.07 -8.74
CA ILE A 124 -0.25 -8.28 -8.97
C ILE A 124 0.98 -9.10 -9.37
N ASP A 125 0.99 -10.41 -9.16
CA ASP A 125 2.09 -11.35 -9.48
C ASP A 125 3.49 -10.84 -9.06
N ILE A 126 3.59 -10.31 -7.84
CA ILE A 126 4.85 -9.84 -7.25
C ILE A 126 5.38 -10.91 -6.29
N ASP A 127 6.66 -11.30 -6.46
CA ASP A 127 7.29 -12.35 -5.64
C ASP A 127 7.41 -12.00 -4.18
N ILE A 128 7.70 -10.73 -3.89
CA ILE A 128 7.93 -10.23 -2.54
C ILE A 128 7.24 -8.89 -2.45
N CYS A 129 6.24 -8.78 -1.59
CA CYS A 129 5.54 -7.51 -1.40
C CYS A 129 5.08 -7.29 0.05
N GLY A 130 5.03 -6.02 0.41
CA GLY A 130 4.33 -5.54 1.61
C GLY A 130 2.96 -5.03 1.21
N ILE A 131 1.93 -5.49 1.89
CA ILE A 131 0.55 -5.09 1.65
C ILE A 131 0.06 -4.34 2.89
N ASP A 132 -0.35 -3.10 2.70
CA ASP A 132 -0.84 -2.25 3.77
C ASP A 132 -2.36 -2.22 3.78
N PHE A 133 -2.91 -2.41 4.98
CA PHE A 133 -4.34 -2.42 5.22
C PHE A 133 -4.73 -1.43 6.32
N ALA A 134 -5.96 -0.94 6.23
CA ALA A 134 -6.71 -0.31 7.30
C ALA A 134 -7.92 -1.16 7.65
N LYS A 135 -8.45 -1.01 8.86
CA LYS A 135 -9.65 -1.70 9.33
C LYS A 135 -10.71 -0.67 9.69
N ARG A 136 -11.90 -0.77 9.11
CA ARG A 136 -13.03 0.09 9.46
C ARG A 136 -13.60 -0.29 10.83
N GLU A 137 -14.42 0.57 11.39
CA GLU A 137 -15.13 0.33 12.65
C GLU A 137 -16.04 -0.89 12.60
N ASP A 138 -16.64 -1.18 11.43
CA ASP A 138 -17.44 -2.38 11.20
C ASP A 138 -16.61 -3.66 11.08
N GLY A 139 -15.29 -3.56 11.23
CA GLY A 139 -14.36 -4.68 11.14
C GLY A 139 -13.93 -5.05 9.72
N SER A 140 -14.45 -4.40 8.68
CA SER A 140 -14.07 -4.67 7.29
C SER A 140 -12.68 -4.14 6.95
N TRP A 141 -11.97 -4.84 6.06
CA TRP A 141 -10.63 -4.49 5.65
C TRP A 141 -10.60 -3.63 4.39
N ILE A 142 -9.71 -2.65 4.37
CA ILE A 142 -9.41 -1.83 3.20
C ILE A 142 -7.95 -2.05 2.80
N LEU A 143 -7.72 -2.32 1.52
CA LEU A 143 -6.40 -2.29 0.92
C LEU A 143 -5.97 -0.83 0.74
N ILE A 144 -4.85 -0.45 1.32
CA ILE A 144 -4.28 0.90 1.24
C ILE A 144 -3.26 0.98 0.12
N GLU A 145 -2.26 0.08 0.13
CA GLU A 145 -1.21 0.05 -0.90
C GLU A 145 -0.51 -1.31 -0.95
N VAL A 146 0.21 -1.54 -2.04
CA VAL A 146 1.10 -2.68 -2.22
C VAL A 146 2.48 -2.18 -2.62
N ASN A 147 3.49 -2.59 -1.85
CA ASN A 147 4.89 -2.19 -2.03
C ASN A 147 5.72 -3.36 -2.54
N SER A 148 6.40 -3.19 -3.68
CA SER A 148 7.30 -4.20 -4.27
C SER A 148 8.70 -4.23 -3.64
N GLY A 149 9.05 -3.22 -2.86
CA GLY A 149 10.30 -3.15 -2.09
C GLY A 149 10.00 -2.90 -0.60
N PRO A 150 9.36 -3.89 0.09
CA PRO A 150 8.95 -3.69 1.47
C PRO A 150 10.14 -3.69 2.43
N ALA A 151 10.01 -2.96 3.55
CA ALA A 151 10.88 -3.14 4.70
C ALA A 151 10.62 -4.51 5.35
N TYR A 152 11.65 -5.09 5.97
CA TYR A 152 11.62 -6.39 6.63
C TYR A 152 11.98 -6.30 8.12
N ASP A 153 12.44 -5.14 8.55
CA ASP A 153 13.08 -4.87 9.83
C ASP A 153 12.11 -4.45 10.94
N PHE A 154 10.87 -4.98 10.89
CA PHE A 154 9.89 -4.71 11.94
C PHE A 154 10.19 -5.45 13.25
N PHE A 155 10.85 -6.63 13.13
CA PHE A 155 11.24 -7.48 14.26
C PHE A 155 12.64 -8.00 14.02
N ASP A 156 13.59 -7.61 14.87
CA ASP A 156 15.03 -7.91 14.72
C ASP A 156 15.32 -9.41 14.67
N ASP A 157 14.58 -10.20 15.45
CA ASP A 157 14.71 -11.66 15.51
C ASP A 157 14.26 -12.38 14.22
N GLU A 158 13.42 -11.75 13.40
CA GLU A 158 12.91 -12.33 12.16
C GLU A 158 13.70 -11.93 10.91
N PHE A 159 14.43 -10.83 10.95
CA PHE A 159 15.04 -10.22 9.77
C PHE A 159 15.88 -11.19 8.95
N LYS A 160 16.81 -11.89 9.59
CA LYS A 160 17.69 -12.86 8.92
C LYS A 160 16.90 -13.99 8.27
N MET A 161 15.93 -14.55 8.98
CA MET A 161 15.06 -15.62 8.48
C MET A 161 14.26 -15.18 7.25
N LEU A 162 13.74 -13.95 7.25
CA LEU A 162 12.98 -13.40 6.12
C LEU A 162 13.84 -13.22 4.87
N ILE A 163 15.06 -12.71 5.02
CA ILE A 163 16.03 -12.58 3.92
C ILE A 163 16.37 -13.97 3.35
N GLU A 164 16.67 -14.94 4.19
CA GLU A 164 16.94 -16.30 3.73
C GLU A 164 15.75 -16.93 3.00
N LYS A 165 14.51 -16.70 3.48
CA LYS A 165 13.28 -17.18 2.83
C LYS A 165 13.08 -16.52 1.47
N ALA A 166 13.31 -15.20 1.36
CA ALA A 166 13.24 -14.46 0.12
C ALA A 166 14.26 -14.97 -0.93
N LEU A 167 15.53 -15.10 -0.53
CA LEU A 167 16.58 -15.61 -1.41
C LEU A 167 16.29 -17.04 -1.88
N ARG A 168 15.82 -17.90 -0.99
CA ARG A 168 15.43 -19.28 -1.31
C ARG A 168 14.26 -19.34 -2.30
N HIS A 169 13.27 -18.47 -2.15
CA HIS A 169 12.15 -18.36 -3.09
C HIS A 169 12.64 -17.93 -4.48
N LEU A 170 13.41 -16.84 -4.57
CA LEU A 170 13.93 -16.32 -5.82
C LEU A 170 14.84 -17.34 -6.55
N LYS A 171 15.70 -18.05 -5.81
CA LYS A 171 16.51 -19.13 -6.37
C LYS A 171 15.65 -20.25 -6.98
N LYS A 172 14.62 -20.69 -6.27
CA LYS A 172 13.69 -21.71 -6.79
C LYS A 172 12.97 -21.25 -8.06
N LYS A 173 12.50 -19.98 -8.08
CA LYS A 173 11.83 -19.40 -9.26
C LYS A 173 12.79 -19.32 -10.45
N ALA A 174 14.01 -18.84 -10.27
CA ALA A 174 15.03 -18.76 -11.32
C ALA A 174 15.35 -20.15 -11.93
N ILE A 175 15.49 -21.18 -11.10
CA ILE A 175 15.71 -22.56 -11.56
C ILE A 175 14.52 -23.04 -12.38
N ARG A 176 13.27 -22.85 -11.91
CA ARG A 176 12.05 -23.26 -12.64
C ARG A 176 11.94 -22.56 -13.99
N GLN A 177 12.24 -21.26 -14.06
CA GLN A 177 12.24 -20.50 -15.31
C GLN A 177 13.27 -21.01 -16.30
N LYS A 178 14.49 -21.36 -15.82
CA LYS A 178 15.53 -21.96 -16.67
C LYS A 178 15.11 -23.31 -17.24
N ILE A 179 14.54 -24.17 -16.41
CA ILE A 179 14.03 -25.50 -16.85
C ILE A 179 12.90 -25.31 -17.88
N SER A 180 11.92 -24.43 -17.62
CA SER A 180 10.81 -24.17 -18.54
C SER A 180 11.27 -23.66 -19.91
N LYS A 181 12.36 -22.85 -19.97
CA LYS A 181 12.94 -22.41 -21.24
C LYS A 181 13.61 -23.55 -21.99
N LEU A 182 14.29 -24.47 -21.30
CA LEU A 182 14.91 -25.65 -21.93
C LEU A 182 13.87 -26.60 -22.52
N VAL A 183 12.79 -26.88 -21.77
CA VAL A 183 11.69 -27.76 -22.25
C VAL A 183 10.98 -27.21 -23.49
N LYS A 184 10.94 -25.90 -23.70
CA LYS A 184 10.34 -25.27 -24.88
C LYS A 184 11.23 -25.32 -26.13
N LEU A 185 12.46 -25.77 -26.01
CA LEU A 185 13.42 -25.91 -27.12
C LEU A 185 13.39 -27.31 -27.74
N PHE A 186 12.67 -28.21 -27.12
CA PHE A 186 12.40 -29.59 -27.59
C PHE A 186 10.91 -29.79 -27.87
#